data_c4ae20846a87e40b98da0ba6892f03d8
#
_entry.id   c4ae20846a87e40b98da0ba6892f03d8
#
_cell.length_a   1.000
_cell.length_b   1.000
_cell.length_c   1.000
_cell.angle_alpha   90.00
_cell.angle_beta   90.00
_cell.angle_gamma   90.00
#
_symmetry.space_group_name_H-M   'P 1'
#
loop_
_entity.id
_entity.type
_entity.pdbx_description
1 polymer ?
#
loop_
_entity_poly.entity_id
_entity_poly.type
_entity_poly.pdbx_seq_one_letter_code
_entity_poly.pdbx_strand_id
1 'polypeptide(L)'
;MIQLQQTRTDMRKSIITIVTIVFALLITNKTEAQQDPNFTLYNFNMNIINPAFAGIKDSPELNLVYRSQYLGIEDAPRTISMAYSKGIGKNLGIGISAINDRVFILDQTDIAVDISYKLKVAEGTNVYFGLKAGGGFTNIDLTRANALGNDLLFSQNQSFFNPHLGAGLNIENKHFYISVSTPNFLKGERYEKQGNTPVAAINNSHFYLGGGVHIGLTDDLILTPRFMMRTVEGAPTSYDAGASLNIQDNKYTVGVNARLEETTSLYGLIRVIKKLRLGFAYDISTADATIINDNGSLEFILKYQF
;
A
#
# COMPACT_ATOMS: atom_id res chain seq x y z
N MET A 1 -42.83 12.33 25.60
CA MET A 1 -41.94 13.27 24.84
C MET A 1 -40.61 13.51 25.54
N ILE A 2 -40.53 13.67 26.86
CA ILE A 2 -39.31 13.94 27.65
C ILE A 2 -38.30 12.77 27.58
N GLN A 3 -38.75 11.50 27.68
CA GLN A 3 -37.86 10.33 27.63
C GLN A 3 -37.11 10.17 26.27
N LEU A 4 -37.75 10.47 25.16
CA LEU A 4 -37.13 10.41 23.82
C LEU A 4 -36.06 11.51 23.62
N GLN A 5 -36.22 12.68 24.24
CA GLN A 5 -35.21 13.74 24.21
C GLN A 5 -33.98 13.37 25.06
N GLN A 6 -34.18 12.71 26.18
CA GLN A 6 -33.12 12.29 27.07
C GLN A 6 -32.24 11.21 26.42
N THR A 7 -32.85 10.20 25.80
CA THR A 7 -32.12 9.14 25.04
C THR A 7 -31.29 9.70 23.87
N ARG A 8 -31.80 10.71 23.15
CA ARG A 8 -31.05 11.38 22.07
C ARG A 8 -29.86 12.18 22.59
N THR A 9 -29.99 12.80 23.76
CA THR A 9 -28.93 13.59 24.40
C THR A 9 -27.80 12.68 24.90
N ASP A 10 -28.16 11.54 25.50
CA ASP A 10 -27.20 10.56 25.99
C ASP A 10 -26.46 9.85 24.85
N MET A 11 -27.16 9.55 23.75
CA MET A 11 -26.54 8.99 22.55
C MET A 11 -25.55 9.98 21.90
N ARG A 12 -25.88 11.28 21.86
CA ARG A 12 -24.95 12.32 21.38
C ARG A 12 -23.72 12.46 22.26
N LYS A 13 -23.87 12.44 23.57
CA LYS A 13 -22.75 12.47 24.52
C LYS A 13 -21.84 11.25 24.34
N SER A 14 -22.41 10.04 24.20
CA SER A 14 -21.64 8.83 23.97
C SER A 14 -20.86 8.88 22.66
N ILE A 15 -21.45 9.38 21.58
CA ILE A 15 -20.78 9.54 20.28
C ILE A 15 -19.65 10.56 20.41
N ILE A 16 -19.86 11.71 21.05
CA ILE A 16 -18.83 12.72 21.28
C ILE A 16 -17.69 12.15 22.11
N THR A 17 -18.00 11.40 23.18
CA THR A 17 -16.99 10.77 24.04
C THR A 17 -16.16 9.75 23.25
N ILE A 18 -16.79 8.91 22.44
CA ILE A 18 -16.10 7.93 21.57
C ILE A 18 -15.18 8.66 20.56
N VAL A 19 -15.68 9.70 19.90
CA VAL A 19 -14.90 10.50 18.95
C VAL A 19 -13.71 11.18 19.64
N THR A 20 -13.89 11.71 20.87
CA THR A 20 -12.82 12.33 21.64
C THR A 20 -11.76 11.30 22.08
N ILE A 21 -12.18 10.10 22.49
CA ILE A 21 -11.25 9.01 22.84
C ILE A 21 -10.48 8.55 21.62
N VAL A 22 -11.14 8.39 20.48
CA VAL A 22 -10.48 8.03 19.21
C VAL A 22 -9.48 9.12 18.80
N PHE A 23 -9.83 10.40 18.94
CA PHE A 23 -8.94 11.51 18.63
C PHE A 23 -7.74 11.59 19.60
N ALA A 24 -7.94 11.29 20.89
CA ALA A 24 -6.86 11.27 21.88
C ALA A 24 -5.88 10.12 21.67
N LEU A 25 -6.31 8.99 21.11
CA LEU A 25 -5.46 7.85 20.77
C LEU A 25 -4.58 8.09 19.53
N LEU A 26 -4.84 9.16 18.75
CA LEU A 26 -4.07 9.53 17.56
C LEU A 26 -2.83 10.38 17.88
N ILE A 27 -2.60 10.77 19.15
CA ILE A 27 -1.43 11.57 19.56
C ILE A 27 -0.31 10.62 20.00
N THR A 28 0.50 10.13 19.04
CA THR A 28 1.66 9.28 19.34
C THR A 28 2.96 9.93 18.85
N ASN A 29 4.04 9.65 19.58
CA ASN A 29 5.37 10.20 19.36
C ASN A 29 5.96 9.77 18.01
N LYS A 30 6.64 10.70 17.34
CA LYS A 30 7.38 10.44 16.10
C LYS A 30 8.62 9.60 16.42
N THR A 31 8.64 8.39 15.93
CA THR A 31 9.86 7.54 15.87
C THR A 31 10.08 7.23 14.39
N GLU A 32 11.25 7.52 13.86
CA GLU A 32 11.60 7.20 12.48
C GLU A 32 11.90 5.70 12.37
N ALA A 33 11.16 4.98 11.55
CA ALA A 33 11.41 3.59 11.20
C ALA A 33 11.40 3.45 9.67
N GLN A 34 12.18 2.50 9.13
CA GLN A 34 12.15 2.16 7.72
C GLN A 34 10.75 1.73 7.30
N GLN A 35 10.20 2.33 6.26
CA GLN A 35 8.88 2.04 5.72
C GLN A 35 9.02 1.24 4.42
N ASP A 36 8.10 0.30 4.20
CA ASP A 36 7.95 -0.37 2.89
C ASP A 36 7.62 0.64 1.79
N PRO A 37 7.91 0.30 0.51
CA PRO A 37 7.63 1.18 -0.61
C PRO A 37 6.17 1.66 -0.64
N ASN A 38 5.98 2.96 -0.76
CA ASN A 38 4.67 3.60 -0.83
C ASN A 38 4.27 3.85 -2.26
N PHE A 39 3.11 3.32 -2.67
CA PHE A 39 2.52 3.58 -3.98
C PHE A 39 1.37 4.57 -3.88
N THR A 40 1.32 5.53 -4.79
CA THR A 40 0.19 6.46 -4.95
C THR A 40 -0.99 5.78 -5.62
N LEU A 41 -0.68 4.92 -6.61
CA LEU A 41 -1.67 4.15 -7.37
C LEU A 41 -2.02 2.79 -6.74
N TYR A 42 -1.80 2.61 -5.42
CA TYR A 42 -2.02 1.35 -4.70
C TYR A 42 -3.40 0.75 -4.96
N ASN A 43 -4.43 1.58 -5.06
CA ASN A 43 -5.81 1.15 -5.28
C ASN A 43 -6.05 0.47 -6.64
N PHE A 44 -5.12 0.59 -7.57
CA PHE A 44 -5.14 -0.12 -8.84
C PHE A 44 -4.31 -1.41 -8.83
N ASN A 45 -3.60 -1.68 -7.72
CA ASN A 45 -2.72 -2.85 -7.55
C ASN A 45 -2.79 -3.42 -6.12
N MET A 46 -4.01 -3.57 -5.59
CA MET A 46 -4.27 -3.92 -4.19
C MET A 46 -3.71 -5.28 -3.77
N ASN A 47 -3.53 -6.24 -4.68
CA ASN A 47 -3.02 -7.57 -4.30
C ASN A 47 -1.56 -7.57 -3.83
N ILE A 48 -0.79 -6.49 -4.07
CA ILE A 48 0.54 -6.32 -3.46
C ILE A 48 0.42 -6.24 -1.93
N ILE A 49 -0.52 -5.45 -1.44
CA ILE A 49 -0.69 -5.17 -0.01
C ILE A 49 -1.75 -6.06 0.66
N ASN A 50 -2.68 -6.64 -0.10
CA ASN A 50 -3.73 -7.49 0.45
C ASN A 50 -4.00 -8.70 -0.44
N PRO A 51 -3.63 -9.92 0.00
CA PRO A 51 -3.83 -11.15 -0.78
C PRO A 51 -5.30 -11.48 -1.08
N ALA A 52 -6.25 -10.91 -0.34
CA ALA A 52 -7.68 -11.09 -0.62
C ALA A 52 -8.10 -10.51 -1.98
N PHE A 53 -7.29 -9.64 -2.59
CA PHE A 53 -7.54 -9.09 -3.94
C PHE A 53 -7.02 -9.99 -5.07
N ALA A 54 -6.33 -11.08 -4.77
CA ALA A 54 -5.87 -12.00 -5.80
C ALA A 54 -7.06 -12.67 -6.50
N GLY A 55 -7.17 -12.51 -7.82
CA GLY A 55 -8.22 -13.13 -8.63
C GLY A 55 -9.65 -12.68 -8.34
N ILE A 56 -9.86 -11.51 -7.76
CA ILE A 56 -11.20 -10.93 -7.56
C ILE A 56 -11.92 -10.74 -8.90
N LYS A 57 -11.19 -10.38 -9.94
CA LYS A 57 -11.75 -10.23 -11.29
C LYS A 57 -11.81 -11.59 -11.98
N ASP A 58 -12.84 -11.80 -12.78
CA ASP A 58 -13.03 -13.02 -13.56
C ASP A 58 -11.92 -13.23 -14.60
N SER A 59 -11.41 -12.13 -15.19
CA SER A 59 -10.34 -12.17 -16.17
C SER A 59 -8.97 -12.04 -15.50
N PRO A 60 -7.94 -12.77 -15.98
CA PRO A 60 -6.58 -12.58 -15.53
C PRO A 60 -6.11 -11.13 -15.72
N GLU A 61 -5.41 -10.59 -14.74
CA GLU A 61 -4.89 -9.22 -14.77
C GLU A 61 -3.39 -9.20 -14.45
N LEU A 62 -2.63 -8.44 -15.25
CA LEU A 62 -1.23 -8.13 -15.01
C LEU A 62 -1.11 -6.62 -14.75
N ASN A 63 -0.48 -6.27 -13.65
CA ASN A 63 -0.15 -4.90 -13.27
C ASN A 63 1.37 -4.74 -13.21
N LEU A 64 1.88 -3.71 -13.86
CA LEU A 64 3.29 -3.29 -13.76
C LEU A 64 3.30 -1.85 -13.25
N VAL A 65 4.08 -1.58 -12.21
CA VAL A 65 4.23 -0.24 -11.65
C VAL A 65 5.71 0.12 -11.61
N TYR A 66 6.02 1.34 -12.02
CA TYR A 66 7.33 1.98 -11.84
C TYR A 66 7.14 3.27 -11.07
N ARG A 67 7.87 3.45 -9.99
CA ARG A 67 7.87 4.65 -9.15
C ARG A 67 9.29 5.18 -9.00
N SER A 68 9.45 6.49 -9.16
CA SER A 68 10.69 7.22 -8.89
C SER A 68 10.38 8.37 -7.96
N GLN A 69 11.00 8.38 -6.79
CA GLN A 69 10.79 9.41 -5.78
C GLN A 69 11.91 10.47 -5.86
N TYR A 70 11.65 11.67 -5.33
CA TYR A 70 12.62 12.76 -5.22
C TYR A 70 13.37 13.02 -6.53
N LEU A 71 12.65 13.42 -7.57
CA LEU A 71 13.18 13.62 -8.92
C LEU A 71 14.36 14.60 -8.93
N GLY A 72 15.43 14.20 -9.59
CA GLY A 72 16.66 15.00 -9.68
C GLY A 72 17.66 14.75 -8.57
N ILE A 73 17.34 13.89 -7.58
CA ILE A 73 18.26 13.46 -6.53
C ILE A 73 18.93 12.16 -6.96
N GLU A 74 20.25 12.12 -6.88
CA GLU A 74 21.03 10.93 -7.19
C GLU A 74 20.77 9.84 -6.13
N ASP A 75 20.70 8.57 -6.57
CA ASP A 75 20.39 7.41 -5.71
C ASP A 75 19.06 7.49 -4.91
N ALA A 76 18.14 8.37 -5.33
CA ALA A 76 16.81 8.46 -4.77
C ALA A 76 16.01 7.14 -4.95
N PRO A 77 14.99 6.90 -4.10
CA PRO A 77 14.23 5.66 -4.12
C PRO A 77 13.58 5.38 -5.47
N ARG A 78 13.72 4.13 -5.95
CA ARG A 78 13.09 3.62 -7.16
C ARG A 78 12.46 2.27 -6.88
N THR A 79 11.17 2.16 -7.18
CA THR A 79 10.43 0.93 -6.96
C THR A 79 9.85 0.42 -8.28
N ILE A 80 10.02 -0.86 -8.54
CA ILE A 80 9.34 -1.57 -9.63
C ILE A 80 8.49 -2.66 -9.00
N SER A 81 7.24 -2.78 -9.43
CA SER A 81 6.40 -3.90 -9.01
C SER A 81 5.69 -4.54 -10.18
N MET A 82 5.53 -5.85 -10.07
CA MET A 82 4.75 -6.67 -10.97
C MET A 82 3.77 -7.50 -10.15
N ALA A 83 2.52 -7.55 -10.56
CA ALA A 83 1.53 -8.40 -9.93
C ALA A 83 0.63 -9.01 -11.01
N TYR A 84 0.50 -10.32 -10.98
CA TYR A 84 -0.42 -11.08 -11.81
C TYR A 84 -1.44 -11.77 -10.91
N SER A 85 -2.69 -11.75 -11.30
CA SER A 85 -3.72 -12.47 -10.58
C SER A 85 -4.81 -13.03 -11.51
N LYS A 86 -5.43 -14.13 -11.09
CA LYS A 86 -6.45 -14.84 -11.86
C LYS A 86 -7.43 -15.56 -10.94
N GLY A 87 -8.71 -15.50 -11.25
CA GLY A 87 -9.72 -16.37 -10.65
C GLY A 87 -9.60 -17.82 -11.16
N ILE A 88 -9.77 -18.79 -10.27
CA ILE A 88 -9.79 -20.22 -10.58
C ILE A 88 -11.12 -20.80 -10.13
N GLY A 89 -11.90 -21.27 -11.11
CA GLY A 89 -13.24 -21.80 -10.84
C GLY A 89 -14.17 -20.70 -10.33
N LYS A 90 -15.02 -21.02 -9.34
CA LYS A 90 -16.07 -20.08 -8.88
C LYS A 90 -15.63 -19.21 -7.68
N ASN A 91 -14.74 -19.71 -6.85
CA ASN A 91 -14.50 -19.13 -5.53
C ASN A 91 -13.01 -18.95 -5.18
N LEU A 92 -12.10 -19.45 -5.96
CA LEU A 92 -10.66 -19.35 -5.69
C LEU A 92 -10.02 -18.29 -6.59
N GLY A 93 -9.08 -17.57 -6.04
CA GLY A 93 -8.17 -16.71 -6.77
C GLY A 93 -6.72 -17.06 -6.44
N ILE A 94 -5.86 -16.87 -7.41
CA ILE A 94 -4.40 -16.95 -7.21
C ILE A 94 -3.76 -15.66 -7.69
N GLY A 95 -2.63 -15.34 -7.10
CA GLY A 95 -1.78 -14.21 -7.50
C GLY A 95 -0.31 -14.55 -7.32
N ILE A 96 0.51 -13.83 -8.07
CA ILE A 96 1.96 -13.75 -7.85
C ILE A 96 2.35 -12.30 -7.93
N SER A 97 3.23 -11.86 -7.05
CA SER A 97 3.75 -10.50 -7.03
C SER A 97 5.26 -10.49 -6.85
N ALA A 98 5.90 -9.51 -7.44
CA ALA A 98 7.30 -9.19 -7.23
C ALA A 98 7.45 -7.68 -7.08
N ILE A 99 8.21 -7.24 -6.10
CA ILE A 99 8.54 -5.83 -5.84
C ILE A 99 10.05 -5.76 -5.71
N ASN A 100 10.69 -4.87 -6.47
CA ASN A 100 12.07 -4.48 -6.26
C ASN A 100 12.09 -3.02 -5.84
N ASP A 101 12.68 -2.75 -4.69
CA ASP A 101 12.88 -1.42 -4.13
C ASP A 101 14.36 -1.16 -3.93
N ARG A 102 14.82 -0.04 -4.50
CA ARG A 102 16.20 0.38 -4.40
C ARG A 102 16.30 1.78 -3.82
N VAL A 103 17.03 1.91 -2.73
CA VAL A 103 17.28 3.17 -2.05
C VAL A 103 18.77 3.25 -1.71
N PHE A 104 19.53 4.12 -2.36
CA PHE A 104 20.95 4.30 -2.17
C PHE A 104 21.73 2.97 -2.27
N ILE A 105 22.24 2.44 -1.14
CA ILE A 105 23.00 1.18 -1.06
C ILE A 105 22.11 -0.04 -0.81
N LEU A 106 20.82 0.17 -0.54
CA LEU A 106 19.86 -0.89 -0.24
C LEU A 106 19.13 -1.30 -1.52
N ASP A 107 19.14 -2.61 -1.80
CA ASP A 107 18.36 -3.22 -2.89
C ASP A 107 17.55 -4.39 -2.30
N GLN A 108 16.23 -4.25 -2.27
CA GLN A 108 15.32 -5.25 -1.73
C GLN A 108 14.41 -5.80 -2.84
N THR A 109 14.30 -7.11 -2.92
CA THR A 109 13.39 -7.79 -3.84
C THR A 109 12.50 -8.75 -3.08
N ASP A 110 11.19 -8.48 -3.07
CA ASP A 110 10.16 -9.32 -2.45
C ASP A 110 9.40 -10.07 -3.52
N ILE A 111 9.24 -11.39 -3.36
CA ILE A 111 8.45 -12.25 -4.25
C ILE A 111 7.45 -13.02 -3.39
N ALA A 112 6.18 -13.01 -3.80
CA ALA A 112 5.12 -13.68 -3.07
C ALA A 112 4.08 -14.31 -4.00
N VAL A 113 3.44 -15.35 -3.47
CA VAL A 113 2.27 -16.00 -4.05
C VAL A 113 1.08 -15.77 -3.13
N ASP A 114 -0.06 -15.46 -3.72
CA ASP A 114 -1.33 -15.21 -3.04
C ASP A 114 -2.36 -16.27 -3.40
N ILE A 115 -3.15 -16.68 -2.42
CA ILE A 115 -4.36 -17.50 -2.61
C ILE A 115 -5.51 -16.75 -1.95
N SER A 116 -6.61 -16.58 -2.65
CA SER A 116 -7.83 -16.01 -2.11
C SER A 116 -9.01 -16.98 -2.21
N TYR A 117 -9.96 -16.82 -1.28
CA TYR A 117 -11.22 -17.55 -1.30
C TYR A 117 -12.39 -16.57 -1.21
N LYS A 118 -13.31 -16.66 -2.16
CA LYS A 118 -14.53 -15.83 -2.25
C LYS A 118 -15.69 -16.54 -1.57
N LEU A 119 -16.32 -15.86 -0.62
CA LEU A 119 -17.55 -16.27 0.04
C LEU A 119 -18.68 -15.27 -0.30
N LYS A 120 -19.73 -15.73 -0.95
CA LYS A 120 -20.92 -14.92 -1.16
C LYS A 120 -21.73 -14.90 0.14
N VAL A 121 -21.85 -13.75 0.79
CA VAL A 121 -22.54 -13.58 2.09
C VAL A 121 -23.95 -13.01 1.93
N ALA A 122 -24.18 -12.23 0.85
CA ALA A 122 -25.51 -11.73 0.48
C ALA A 122 -25.57 -11.53 -1.03
N GLU A 123 -26.72 -11.17 -1.54
CA GLU A 123 -26.87 -10.83 -2.95
C GLU A 123 -26.02 -9.59 -3.28
N GLY A 124 -25.10 -9.76 -4.25
CA GLY A 124 -24.15 -8.71 -4.66
C GLY A 124 -23.06 -8.38 -3.65
N THR A 125 -23.00 -9.06 -2.47
CA THR A 125 -21.93 -8.82 -1.46
C THR A 125 -21.08 -10.06 -1.29
N ASN A 126 -19.77 -9.88 -1.47
CA ASN A 126 -18.79 -10.93 -1.33
C ASN A 126 -17.76 -10.58 -0.23
N VAL A 127 -17.29 -11.61 0.45
CA VAL A 127 -16.16 -11.55 1.37
C VAL A 127 -15.03 -12.38 0.77
N TYR A 128 -13.85 -11.83 0.73
CA TYR A 128 -12.64 -12.52 0.25
C TYR A 128 -11.66 -12.67 1.38
N PHE A 129 -11.18 -13.88 1.58
CA PHE A 129 -10.10 -14.21 2.50
C PHE A 129 -8.86 -14.47 1.66
N GLY A 130 -7.73 -13.90 2.05
CA GLY A 130 -6.48 -14.08 1.33
C GLY A 130 -5.35 -14.53 2.24
N LEU A 131 -4.48 -15.38 1.70
CA LEU A 131 -3.21 -15.75 2.31
C LEU A 131 -2.08 -15.45 1.33
N LYS A 132 -0.97 -14.95 1.85
CA LYS A 132 0.25 -14.63 1.11
C LYS A 132 1.40 -15.45 1.69
N ALA A 133 2.22 -16.02 0.81
CA ALA A 133 3.48 -16.65 1.20
C ALA A 133 4.58 -16.24 0.21
N GLY A 134 5.76 -15.95 0.72
CA GLY A 134 6.86 -15.47 -0.10
C GLY A 134 8.15 -15.27 0.67
N GLY A 135 9.01 -14.41 0.13
CA GLY A 135 10.24 -14.02 0.79
C GLY A 135 10.88 -12.80 0.14
N GLY A 136 11.64 -12.10 0.93
CA GLY A 136 12.41 -10.92 0.55
C GLY A 136 13.90 -11.19 0.58
N PHE A 137 14.57 -10.82 -0.50
CA PHE A 137 16.02 -10.78 -0.62
C PHE A 137 16.47 -9.34 -0.47
N THR A 138 17.31 -9.06 0.51
CA THR A 138 17.86 -7.73 0.73
C THR A 138 19.37 -7.76 0.54
N ASN A 139 19.88 -6.86 -0.29
CA ASN A 139 21.32 -6.65 -0.50
C ASN A 139 21.68 -5.24 -0.03
N ILE A 140 22.73 -5.12 0.75
CA ILE A 140 23.30 -3.85 1.21
C ILE A 140 24.72 -3.73 0.65
N ASP A 141 24.90 -2.79 -0.29
CA ASP A 141 26.19 -2.51 -0.90
C ASP A 141 26.99 -1.52 -0.06
N LEU A 142 27.63 -2.04 0.98
CA LEU A 142 28.43 -1.24 1.92
C LEU A 142 29.67 -0.62 1.25
N THR A 143 30.16 -1.19 0.15
CA THR A 143 31.34 -0.64 -0.56
C THR A 143 31.04 0.72 -1.20
N ARG A 144 29.78 0.99 -1.54
CA ARG A 144 29.31 2.29 -2.07
C ARG A 144 29.13 3.36 -0.99
N ALA A 145 29.09 2.97 0.29
CA ALA A 145 28.85 3.93 1.39
C ALA A 145 30.01 4.93 1.58
N ASN A 146 31.15 4.74 0.88
CA ASN A 146 32.32 5.63 0.93
C ASN A 146 32.75 6.02 2.38
N ALA A 147 32.68 5.07 3.30
CA ALA A 147 33.12 5.33 4.67
C ALA A 147 34.53 5.81 4.71
N LEU A 148 34.79 6.94 5.38
CA LEU A 148 36.08 7.51 5.56
C LEU A 148 36.91 6.60 6.48
N GLY A 149 37.92 5.90 5.92
CA GLY A 149 38.85 5.02 6.66
C GLY A 149 38.77 3.56 6.22
N ASN A 150 39.78 2.77 6.61
CA ASN A 150 39.84 1.31 6.42
C ASN A 150 38.97 0.57 7.44
N ASP A 151 37.70 0.94 7.58
CA ASP A 151 36.78 0.20 8.45
C ASP A 151 36.39 -1.11 7.77
N LEU A 152 36.79 -2.22 8.34
CA LEU A 152 36.53 -3.56 7.84
C LEU A 152 35.01 -3.87 7.77
N LEU A 153 34.14 -3.15 8.51
CA LEU A 153 32.70 -3.29 8.47
C LEU A 153 32.12 -2.86 7.11
N PHE A 154 32.78 -1.95 6.39
CA PHE A 154 32.34 -1.47 5.07
C PHE A 154 33.06 -2.17 3.91
N SER A 155 33.84 -3.22 4.17
CA SER A 155 34.60 -3.92 3.15
C SER A 155 33.81 -5.00 2.40
N GLN A 156 32.67 -5.41 2.89
CA GLN A 156 31.88 -6.51 2.32
C GLN A 156 30.40 -6.18 2.25
N ASN A 157 29.79 -6.53 1.11
CA ASN A 157 28.33 -6.45 0.92
C ASN A 157 27.62 -7.48 1.79
N GLN A 158 26.43 -7.13 2.26
CA GLN A 158 25.58 -8.00 3.07
C GLN A 158 24.34 -8.40 2.31
N SER A 159 23.92 -9.66 2.44
CA SER A 159 22.70 -10.19 1.81
C SER A 159 21.91 -11.00 2.83
N PHE A 160 20.58 -10.79 2.83
CA PHE A 160 19.67 -11.44 3.77
C PHE A 160 18.46 -11.98 3.02
N PHE A 161 17.90 -13.08 3.54
CA PHE A 161 16.63 -13.61 3.10
C PHE A 161 15.64 -13.62 4.27
N ASN A 162 14.45 -13.03 4.06
CA ASN A 162 13.38 -13.00 5.06
C ASN A 162 12.14 -13.68 4.49
N PRO A 163 11.63 -14.76 5.09
CA PRO A 163 10.37 -15.36 4.68
C PRO A 163 9.20 -14.41 5.00
N HIS A 164 8.18 -14.42 4.13
CA HIS A 164 6.96 -13.63 4.29
C HIS A 164 5.75 -14.55 4.41
N LEU A 165 4.93 -14.31 5.42
CA LEU A 165 3.58 -14.86 5.52
C LEU A 165 2.62 -13.71 5.81
N GLY A 166 1.52 -13.65 5.09
CA GLY A 166 0.54 -12.60 5.23
C GLY A 166 -0.87 -13.10 5.10
N ALA A 167 -1.81 -12.28 5.55
CA ALA A 167 -3.23 -12.54 5.44
C ALA A 167 -3.99 -11.25 5.13
N GLY A 168 -5.17 -11.42 4.56
CA GLY A 168 -6.04 -10.30 4.26
C GLY A 168 -7.51 -10.68 4.16
N LEU A 169 -8.32 -9.67 4.32
CA LEU A 169 -9.77 -9.72 4.18
C LEU A 169 -10.21 -8.57 3.29
N ASN A 170 -11.16 -8.80 2.41
CA ASN A 170 -11.87 -7.77 1.68
C ASN A 170 -13.37 -8.08 1.65
N ILE A 171 -14.18 -7.10 1.96
CA ILE A 171 -15.64 -7.14 1.83
C ILE A 171 -16.00 -6.13 0.77
N GLU A 172 -16.69 -6.56 -0.28
CA GLU A 172 -17.10 -5.66 -1.36
C GLU A 172 -18.47 -5.97 -1.93
N ASN A 173 -19.07 -4.93 -2.43
CA ASN A 173 -20.24 -4.97 -3.30
C ASN A 173 -20.15 -3.84 -4.35
N LYS A 174 -21.24 -3.63 -5.10
CA LYS A 174 -21.27 -2.58 -6.13
C LYS A 174 -21.19 -1.13 -5.57
N HIS A 175 -21.39 -0.93 -4.26
CA HIS A 175 -21.42 0.40 -3.65
C HIS A 175 -20.20 0.72 -2.81
N PHE A 176 -19.55 -0.29 -2.21
CA PHE A 176 -18.39 -0.06 -1.35
C PHE A 176 -17.46 -1.26 -1.28
N TYR A 177 -16.27 -1.02 -0.80
CA TYR A 177 -15.38 -2.06 -0.31
C TYR A 177 -14.74 -1.64 1.02
N ILE A 178 -14.41 -2.63 1.87
CA ILE A 178 -13.64 -2.48 3.10
C ILE A 178 -12.60 -3.59 3.13
N SER A 179 -11.37 -3.24 3.39
CA SER A 179 -10.21 -4.12 3.27
C SER A 179 -9.32 -3.99 4.49
N VAL A 180 -8.86 -5.13 5.01
CA VAL A 180 -7.85 -5.19 6.07
C VAL A 180 -6.81 -6.24 5.70
N SER A 181 -5.54 -5.95 5.96
CA SER A 181 -4.46 -6.91 5.67
C SER A 181 -3.20 -6.65 6.47
N THR A 182 -2.41 -7.71 6.58
CA THR A 182 -1.00 -7.70 6.96
C THR A 182 -0.26 -8.52 5.92
N PRO A 183 0.44 -7.89 4.95
CA PRO A 183 1.15 -8.60 3.87
C PRO A 183 2.27 -9.51 4.38
N ASN A 184 2.86 -9.15 5.51
CA ASN A 184 3.84 -9.94 6.23
C ASN A 184 3.68 -9.74 7.75
N PHE A 185 3.35 -10.81 8.47
CA PHE A 185 3.28 -10.81 9.93
C PHE A 185 4.49 -11.50 10.59
N LEU A 186 5.42 -12.02 9.79
CA LEU A 186 6.68 -12.54 10.32
C LEU A 186 7.63 -11.36 10.57
N LYS A 187 8.12 -11.27 11.79
CA LYS A 187 9.20 -10.34 12.10
C LYS A 187 10.49 -10.91 11.54
N GLY A 188 11.08 -10.21 10.58
CA GLY A 188 12.40 -10.54 10.05
C GLY A 188 13.47 -9.94 10.97
N GLU A 189 14.26 -10.77 11.63
CA GLU A 189 15.46 -10.33 12.31
C GLU A 189 16.62 -10.39 11.32
N ARG A 190 17.27 -9.26 11.07
CA ARG A 190 18.51 -9.19 10.31
C ARG A 190 19.66 -9.23 11.31
N TYR A 191 20.08 -10.43 11.68
CA TYR A 191 21.29 -10.61 12.49
C TYR A 191 22.41 -11.15 11.61
N GLU A 192 23.49 -10.41 11.52
CA GLU A 192 24.77 -10.99 11.23
C GLU A 192 25.73 -10.65 12.37
N LYS A 193 26.28 -11.68 13.02
CA LYS A 193 27.38 -11.55 13.94
C LYS A 193 28.66 -11.38 13.13
N GLN A 194 29.07 -10.15 12.88
CA GLN A 194 30.46 -9.87 12.53
C GLN A 194 31.16 -9.30 13.77
N GLY A 195 31.93 -10.14 14.46
CA GLY A 195 32.56 -9.76 15.71
C GLY A 195 31.55 -9.63 16.87
N ASN A 196 31.74 -8.67 17.74
CA ASN A 196 30.97 -8.46 18.97
C ASN A 196 29.86 -7.39 18.82
N THR A 197 29.61 -6.87 17.63
CA THR A 197 28.59 -5.81 17.40
C THR A 197 27.41 -6.37 16.61
N PRO A 198 26.21 -6.47 17.21
CA PRO A 198 25.02 -6.85 16.47
C PRO A 198 24.56 -5.66 15.60
N VAL A 199 24.50 -5.82 14.30
CA VAL A 199 23.80 -4.92 13.40
C VAL A 199 22.38 -5.51 13.22
N ALA A 200 21.41 -4.96 13.94
CA ALA A 200 20.02 -5.39 13.85
C ALA A 200 19.25 -4.41 12.98
N ALA A 201 18.72 -4.86 11.84
CA ALA A 201 17.60 -4.22 11.18
C ALA A 201 16.36 -5.11 11.38
N ILE A 202 15.30 -4.55 11.94
CA ILE A 202 14.05 -5.28 12.19
C ILE A 202 13.11 -4.96 11.04
N ASN A 203 12.62 -5.99 10.34
CA ASN A 203 11.53 -5.84 9.39
C ASN A 203 10.22 -5.97 10.16
N ASN A 204 9.56 -4.86 10.41
CA ASN A 204 8.33 -4.84 11.20
C ASN A 204 7.10 -5.15 10.33
N SER A 205 6.10 -5.78 10.96
CA SER A 205 4.84 -6.08 10.29
C SER A 205 4.05 -4.81 9.98
N HIS A 206 3.60 -4.70 8.73
CA HIS A 206 2.69 -3.64 8.29
C HIS A 206 1.24 -4.08 8.41
N PHE A 207 0.40 -3.23 8.97
CA PHE A 207 -1.04 -3.42 9.00
C PHE A 207 -1.71 -2.35 8.14
N TYR A 208 -2.63 -2.78 7.27
CA TYR A 208 -3.39 -1.93 6.37
C TYR A 208 -4.89 -2.06 6.66
N LEU A 209 -5.57 -0.93 6.75
CA LEU A 209 -7.03 -0.82 6.81
C LEU A 209 -7.46 0.23 5.80
N GLY A 210 -8.30 -0.15 4.86
CA GLY A 210 -8.75 0.78 3.82
C GLY A 210 -10.15 0.50 3.34
N GLY A 211 -10.68 1.42 2.57
CA GLY A 211 -12.00 1.28 1.98
C GLY A 211 -12.37 2.41 1.05
N GLY A 212 -13.47 2.23 0.35
CA GLY A 212 -14.01 3.24 -0.55
C GLY A 212 -15.48 3.02 -0.84
N VAL A 213 -16.13 4.08 -1.30
CA VAL A 213 -17.57 4.07 -1.65
C VAL A 213 -17.71 4.49 -3.11
N HIS A 214 -18.50 3.75 -3.88
CA HIS A 214 -18.81 4.03 -5.28
C HIS A 214 -20.14 4.79 -5.38
N ILE A 215 -20.08 6.06 -5.72
CA ILE A 215 -21.23 6.97 -5.83
C ILE A 215 -21.46 7.25 -7.32
N GLY A 216 -22.54 6.66 -7.89
CA GLY A 216 -22.98 7.00 -9.25
C GLY A 216 -23.53 8.41 -9.29
N LEU A 217 -22.87 9.31 -10.00
CA LEU A 217 -23.35 10.68 -10.22
C LEU A 217 -24.25 10.75 -11.46
N THR A 218 -23.88 10.00 -12.50
CA THR A 218 -24.65 9.73 -13.70
C THR A 218 -24.36 8.29 -14.16
N ASP A 219 -25.01 7.83 -15.23
CA ASP A 219 -24.76 6.50 -15.82
C ASP A 219 -23.27 6.32 -16.23
N ASP A 220 -22.62 7.39 -16.66
CA ASP A 220 -21.24 7.39 -17.14
C ASP A 220 -20.22 7.93 -16.14
N LEU A 221 -20.63 8.35 -14.94
CA LEU A 221 -19.78 9.06 -14.01
C LEU A 221 -19.91 8.52 -12.59
N ILE A 222 -18.82 7.93 -12.07
CA ILE A 222 -18.77 7.35 -10.73
C ILE A 222 -17.67 8.07 -9.93
N LEU A 223 -18.06 8.69 -8.82
CA LEU A 223 -17.14 9.23 -7.82
C LEU A 223 -16.81 8.14 -6.79
N THR A 224 -15.53 7.96 -6.51
CA THR A 224 -15.06 6.98 -5.53
C THR A 224 -14.15 7.67 -4.51
N PRO A 225 -14.71 8.24 -3.41
CA PRO A 225 -13.92 8.58 -2.23
C PRO A 225 -13.39 7.32 -1.57
N ARG A 226 -12.17 7.41 -1.02
CA ARG A 226 -11.48 6.29 -0.36
C ARG A 226 -10.53 6.77 0.72
N PHE A 227 -10.19 5.86 1.60
CA PHE A 227 -9.15 6.05 2.62
C PHE A 227 -8.28 4.80 2.74
N MET A 228 -7.09 5.01 3.28
CA MET A 228 -6.17 3.95 3.69
C MET A 228 -5.43 4.39 4.94
N MET A 229 -5.42 3.55 5.95
CA MET A 229 -4.56 3.66 7.12
C MET A 229 -3.48 2.58 7.01
N ARG A 230 -2.26 2.96 7.22
CA ARG A 230 -1.12 2.06 7.32
C ARG A 230 -0.40 2.30 8.63
N THR A 231 -0.18 1.25 9.38
CA THR A 231 0.62 1.31 10.61
C THR A 231 1.70 0.24 10.60
N VAL A 232 2.84 0.58 11.15
CA VAL A 232 3.98 -0.31 11.34
C VAL A 232 4.57 -0.04 12.72
N GLU A 233 5.01 -1.10 13.39
CA GLU A 233 5.62 -0.97 14.72
C GLU A 233 6.90 -0.10 14.64
N GLY A 234 6.96 0.94 15.46
CA GLY A 234 8.11 1.85 15.52
C GLY A 234 8.07 3.02 14.55
N ALA A 235 6.98 3.20 13.77
CA ALA A 235 6.79 4.38 12.94
C ALA A 235 5.42 5.04 13.17
N PRO A 236 5.26 6.33 12.85
CA PRO A 236 3.96 6.99 12.86
C PRO A 236 2.98 6.30 11.91
N THR A 237 1.71 6.26 12.31
CA THR A 237 0.64 5.77 11.42
C THR A 237 0.42 6.74 10.28
N SER A 238 0.45 6.24 9.05
CA SER A 238 0.19 7.01 7.83
C SER A 238 -1.29 6.88 7.44
N TYR A 239 -1.88 7.98 7.01
CA TYR A 239 -3.28 8.08 6.57
C TYR A 239 -3.34 8.67 5.17
N ASP A 240 -3.89 7.90 4.25
CA ASP A 240 -4.21 8.35 2.90
C ASP A 240 -5.71 8.62 2.77
N ALA A 241 -6.08 9.77 2.26
CA ALA A 241 -7.44 10.09 1.86
C ALA A 241 -7.45 10.59 0.42
N GLY A 242 -8.41 10.12 -0.37
CA GLY A 242 -8.45 10.51 -1.77
C GLY A 242 -9.80 10.28 -2.42
N ALA A 243 -9.92 10.72 -3.65
CA ALA A 243 -11.09 10.46 -4.48
C ALA A 243 -10.68 10.28 -5.94
N SER A 244 -11.43 9.46 -6.65
CA SER A 244 -11.33 9.32 -8.09
C SER A 244 -12.66 9.50 -8.78
N LEU A 245 -12.63 10.06 -9.95
CA LEU A 245 -13.74 10.18 -10.87
C LEU A 245 -13.51 9.23 -12.03
N ASN A 246 -14.37 8.22 -12.14
CA ASN A 246 -14.35 7.25 -13.23
C ASN A 246 -15.38 7.67 -14.27
N ILE A 247 -14.97 7.79 -15.53
CA ILE A 247 -15.70 8.38 -16.62
C ILE A 247 -15.84 7.36 -17.76
N GLN A 248 -17.00 7.26 -18.38
CA GLN A 248 -17.28 6.39 -19.52
C GLN A 248 -16.87 4.93 -19.25
N ASP A 249 -17.49 4.30 -18.27
CA ASP A 249 -17.18 2.92 -17.88
C ASP A 249 -15.69 2.69 -17.65
N ASN A 250 -15.07 3.54 -16.82
CA ASN A 250 -13.63 3.51 -16.53
C ASN A 250 -12.70 3.67 -17.76
N LYS A 251 -13.17 4.27 -18.85
CA LYS A 251 -12.29 4.63 -19.97
C LYS A 251 -11.26 5.67 -19.53
N TYR A 252 -11.70 6.63 -18.74
CA TYR A 252 -10.84 7.62 -18.10
C TYR A 252 -11.04 7.54 -16.58
N THR A 253 -9.97 7.72 -15.84
CA THR A 253 -10.02 7.91 -14.40
C THR A 253 -9.10 9.08 -14.07
N VAL A 254 -9.59 10.05 -13.32
CA VAL A 254 -8.78 11.12 -12.75
C VAL A 254 -9.00 11.13 -11.25
N GLY A 255 -8.00 11.52 -10.49
CA GLY A 255 -8.15 11.53 -9.05
C GLY A 255 -7.05 12.28 -8.32
N VAL A 256 -7.34 12.50 -7.05
CA VAL A 256 -6.44 13.12 -6.09
C VAL A 256 -6.25 12.18 -4.92
N ASN A 257 -5.09 12.23 -4.30
CA ASN A 257 -4.80 11.54 -3.05
C ASN A 257 -3.97 12.45 -2.17
N ALA A 258 -4.27 12.49 -0.88
CA ALA A 258 -3.47 13.18 0.11
C ALA A 258 -3.04 12.17 1.16
N ARG A 259 -1.73 12.03 1.36
CA ARG A 259 -1.15 11.35 2.50
C ARG A 259 -0.82 12.43 3.51
N LEU A 260 -1.50 12.36 4.65
CA LEU A 260 -1.42 13.39 5.67
C LEU A 260 0.04 13.58 6.13
N GLU A 261 0.47 14.82 6.18
CA GLU A 261 1.82 15.27 6.58
C GLU A 261 2.97 14.75 5.67
N GLU A 262 2.68 14.10 4.54
CA GLU A 262 3.70 13.55 3.64
C GLU A 262 3.57 14.11 2.22
N THR A 263 2.47 13.80 1.48
CA THR A 263 2.35 14.13 0.07
C THR A 263 0.92 14.43 -0.36
N THR A 264 0.79 15.26 -1.39
CA THR A 264 -0.46 15.41 -2.16
C THR A 264 -0.19 15.00 -3.60
N SER A 265 -1.11 14.22 -4.18
CA SER A 265 -0.92 13.57 -5.48
C SER A 265 -2.07 13.86 -6.42
N LEU A 266 -1.73 14.03 -7.70
CA LEU A 266 -2.67 14.00 -8.81
C LEU A 266 -2.37 12.79 -9.68
N TYR A 267 -3.42 12.11 -10.16
CA TYR A 267 -3.22 10.98 -11.05
C TYR A 267 -4.32 10.85 -12.10
N GLY A 268 -3.97 10.16 -13.16
CA GLY A 268 -4.89 9.81 -14.23
C GLY A 268 -4.61 8.44 -14.81
N LEU A 269 -5.66 7.75 -15.27
CA LEU A 269 -5.57 6.52 -16.04
C LEU A 269 -6.44 6.61 -17.28
N ILE A 270 -5.98 6.01 -18.36
CA ILE A 270 -6.71 5.89 -19.62
C ILE A 270 -6.75 4.43 -20.09
N ARG A 271 -7.91 3.97 -20.54
CA ARG A 271 -8.06 2.71 -21.26
C ARG A 271 -7.74 2.94 -22.73
N VAL A 272 -6.53 2.55 -23.14
CA VAL A 272 -6.03 2.73 -24.52
C VAL A 272 -6.73 1.78 -25.49
N ILE A 273 -6.86 0.52 -25.10
CA ILE A 273 -7.64 -0.52 -25.76
C ILE A 273 -8.45 -1.28 -24.70
N LYS A 274 -9.40 -2.13 -25.13
CA LYS A 274 -10.28 -2.87 -24.19
C LYS A 274 -9.52 -3.60 -23.08
N LYS A 275 -8.31 -4.07 -23.35
CA LYS A 275 -7.49 -4.88 -22.45
C LYS A 275 -6.36 -4.12 -21.75
N LEU A 276 -6.02 -2.90 -22.20
CA LEU A 276 -4.86 -2.15 -21.70
C LEU A 276 -5.27 -0.81 -21.13
N ARG A 277 -4.89 -0.58 -19.88
CA ARG A 277 -4.95 0.74 -19.21
C ARG A 277 -3.55 1.21 -18.85
N LEU A 278 -3.29 2.47 -19.09
CA LEU A 278 -2.07 3.16 -18.67
C LEU A 278 -2.46 4.23 -17.66
N GLY A 279 -1.63 4.41 -16.66
CA GLY A 279 -1.83 5.41 -15.62
C GLY A 279 -0.54 6.11 -15.25
N PHE A 280 -0.72 7.29 -14.72
CA PHE A 280 0.36 8.19 -14.28
C PHE A 280 -0.09 8.90 -13.01
N ALA A 281 0.84 9.09 -12.06
CA ALA A 281 0.67 9.92 -10.89
C ALA A 281 1.88 10.81 -10.68
N TYR A 282 1.62 12.00 -10.14
CA TYR A 282 2.64 12.94 -9.70
C TYR A 282 2.36 13.34 -8.25
N ASP A 283 3.36 13.18 -7.40
CA ASP A 283 3.28 13.50 -5.99
C ASP A 283 4.10 14.76 -5.69
N ILE A 284 3.51 15.65 -4.91
CA ILE A 284 4.16 16.84 -4.38
C ILE A 284 4.33 16.63 -2.88
N SER A 285 5.53 16.79 -2.35
CA SER A 285 5.79 16.73 -0.92
C SER A 285 5.07 17.88 -0.21
N THR A 286 4.38 17.57 0.86
CA THR A 286 3.73 18.54 1.77
C THR A 286 4.31 18.49 3.18
N ALA A 287 5.35 17.63 3.38
CA ALA A 287 6.07 17.57 4.63
C ALA A 287 6.85 18.88 4.87
N ASP A 288 6.91 19.32 6.12
CA ASP A 288 7.69 20.50 6.57
C ASP A 288 9.22 20.34 6.44
N ALA A 289 9.66 19.45 5.58
CA ALA A 289 11.08 19.18 5.35
C ALA A 289 11.71 20.33 4.54
N THR A 290 12.16 21.34 5.22
CA THR A 290 13.04 22.40 4.69
C THR A 290 14.39 21.87 4.17
N ILE A 291 14.62 20.56 4.14
CA ILE A 291 15.93 19.97 3.92
C ILE A 291 16.10 19.41 2.50
N ILE A 292 15.01 19.08 1.79
CA ILE A 292 15.11 18.46 0.47
C ILE A 292 14.38 19.33 -0.56
N ASN A 293 15.15 19.95 -1.44
CA ASN A 293 14.60 20.56 -2.67
C ASN A 293 14.19 19.42 -3.62
N ASP A 294 13.05 18.82 -3.33
CA ASP A 294 12.53 17.69 -4.06
C ASP A 294 11.64 18.18 -5.19
N ASN A 295 11.85 17.68 -6.39
CA ASN A 295 11.03 17.96 -7.56
C ASN A 295 9.82 17.02 -7.64
N GLY A 296 9.37 16.46 -6.50
CA GLY A 296 8.27 15.53 -6.42
C GLY A 296 8.62 14.09 -6.81
N SER A 297 7.60 13.27 -6.97
CA SER A 297 7.74 11.85 -7.34
C SER A 297 6.82 11.50 -8.48
N LEU A 298 7.25 10.55 -9.31
CA LEU A 298 6.48 10.04 -10.46
C LEU A 298 6.15 8.57 -10.26
N GLU A 299 4.94 8.18 -10.66
CA GLU A 299 4.51 6.79 -10.70
C GLU A 299 3.77 6.49 -11.99
N PHE A 300 4.14 5.39 -12.64
CA PHE A 300 3.49 4.87 -13.84
C PHE A 300 2.90 3.51 -13.55
N ILE A 301 1.71 3.23 -14.09
CA ILE A 301 1.09 1.92 -14.02
C ILE A 301 0.63 1.47 -15.40
N LEU A 302 0.91 0.22 -15.72
CA LEU A 302 0.35 -0.50 -16.85
C LEU A 302 -0.52 -1.63 -16.28
N LYS A 303 -1.78 -1.69 -16.71
CA LYS A 303 -2.71 -2.76 -16.38
C LYS A 303 -3.16 -3.46 -17.64
N TYR A 304 -2.93 -4.76 -17.71
CA TYR A 304 -3.34 -5.58 -18.84
C TYR A 304 -4.30 -6.67 -18.39
N GLN A 305 -5.46 -6.74 -19.04
CA GLN A 305 -6.50 -7.74 -18.80
C GLN A 305 -6.54 -8.71 -19.98
N PHE A 306 -6.37 -9.98 -19.71
CA PHE A 306 -6.27 -11.01 -20.75
C PHE A 306 -7.61 -11.39 -21.37
#